data_b3db30ef24da3c5bb1bd575f82b1cd92
#
_entry.id   b3db30ef24da3c5bb1bd575f82b1cd92
#
_cell.length_a   1.000
_cell.length_b   1.000
_cell.length_c   1.000
_cell.angle_alpha   90.00
_cell.angle_beta   90.00
_cell.angle_gamma   90.00
#
_symmetry.space_group_name_H-M   'P 1'
#
loop_
_entity.id
_entity.type
_entity.pdbx_description
1 polymer ?
#
loop_
_entity_poly.entity_id
_entity_poly.type
_entity_poly.pdbx_seq_one_letter_code
_entity_poly.pdbx_strand_id
1 'polypeptide(L)'
;WLIVNIPADVTELALDAGNPKAPKLPAGALQTRTDFGAPGYGGPCPPQGDHPHRYLFTVFAVGAETLPVAADTSAAVVGFNLHFATLAKASIMGLFKR
;
A
#
# COMPACT_ATOMS: atom_id res chain seq x y z
N TRP A 1 4.49 0.67 1.80
CA TRP A 1 3.39 -0.28 2.00
C TRP A 1 2.47 -0.28 0.80
N LEU A 2 2.12 -1.47 0.32
CA LEU A 2 1.30 -1.66 -0.86
C LEU A 2 0.25 -2.74 -0.60
N ILE A 3 -0.98 -2.46 -1.00
CA ILE A 3 -2.04 -3.47 -1.14
C ILE A 3 -2.48 -3.45 -2.60
N VAL A 4 -2.49 -4.60 -3.24
CA VAL A 4 -2.92 -4.75 -4.64
C VAL A 4 -4.12 -5.69 -4.72
N ASN A 5 -4.79 -5.67 -5.85
CA ASN A 5 -5.92 -6.57 -6.16
C ASN A 5 -7.10 -6.40 -5.19
N ILE A 6 -7.32 -5.16 -4.72
CA ILE A 6 -8.52 -4.86 -3.94
C ILE A 6 -9.72 -4.92 -4.89
N PRO A 7 -10.74 -5.74 -4.59
CA PRO A 7 -11.93 -5.81 -5.45
C PRO A 7 -12.60 -4.46 -5.65
N ALA A 8 -13.16 -4.22 -6.83
CA ALA A 8 -13.74 -2.93 -7.20
C ALA A 8 -14.95 -2.51 -6.34
N ASP A 9 -15.64 -3.47 -5.71
CA ASP A 9 -16.78 -3.21 -4.83
C ASP A 9 -16.38 -2.89 -3.39
N VAL A 10 -15.09 -2.98 -3.05
CA VAL A 10 -14.57 -2.62 -1.73
C VAL A 10 -14.37 -1.11 -1.67
N THR A 11 -15.01 -0.45 -0.71
CA THR A 11 -14.98 1.01 -0.56
C THR A 11 -14.19 1.48 0.66
N GLU A 12 -13.78 0.56 1.53
CA GLU A 12 -13.00 0.88 2.73
C GLU A 12 -12.11 -0.30 3.14
N LEU A 13 -11.08 -0.01 3.90
CA LEU A 13 -10.25 -1.01 4.54
C LEU A 13 -10.48 -0.98 6.05
N ALA A 14 -10.42 -2.14 6.69
CA ALA A 14 -10.53 -2.23 8.13
C ALA A 14 -9.40 -1.48 8.84
N LEU A 15 -9.65 -1.02 10.06
CA LEU A 15 -8.59 -0.52 10.92
C LEU A 15 -7.53 -1.61 11.09
N ASP A 16 -6.25 -1.21 11.00
CA ASP A 16 -5.11 -2.12 11.10
C ASP A 16 -5.04 -3.16 9.96
N ALA A 17 -5.62 -2.84 8.81
CA ALA A 17 -5.63 -3.74 7.65
C ALA A 17 -4.23 -4.18 7.24
N GLY A 18 -3.24 -3.29 7.37
CA GLY A 18 -1.86 -3.55 6.97
C GLY A 18 -0.99 -4.24 8.02
N ASN A 19 -1.54 -4.74 9.11
CA ASN A 19 -0.76 -5.41 10.15
C ASN A 19 0.06 -6.57 9.52
N PRO A 20 1.40 -6.55 9.66
CA PRO A 20 2.24 -7.57 9.01
C PRO A 20 2.04 -8.99 9.58
N LYS A 21 1.59 -9.11 10.82
CA LYS A 21 1.39 -10.41 11.48
C LYS A 21 -0.04 -10.93 11.34
N ALA A 22 -1.01 -10.03 11.25
CA ALA A 22 -2.43 -10.37 11.20
C ALA A 22 -3.16 -9.39 10.27
N PRO A 23 -2.89 -9.42 8.97
CA PRO A 23 -3.50 -8.51 8.03
C PRO A 23 -5.01 -8.73 7.94
N LYS A 24 -5.76 -7.63 7.76
CA LYS A 24 -7.22 -7.65 7.63
C LYS A 24 -7.59 -7.14 6.24
N LEU A 25 -7.26 -7.95 5.23
CA LEU A 25 -7.45 -7.58 3.83
C LEU A 25 -8.78 -8.10 3.28
N PRO A 26 -9.39 -7.39 2.31
CA PRO A 26 -10.48 -7.95 1.52
C PRO A 26 -10.04 -9.25 0.82
N ALA A 27 -11.00 -10.14 0.59
CA ALA A 27 -10.72 -11.40 -0.13
C ALA A 27 -10.09 -11.12 -1.49
N GLY A 28 -9.00 -11.80 -1.79
CA GLY A 28 -8.24 -11.63 -3.04
C GLY A 28 -7.19 -10.53 -3.02
N ALA A 29 -7.26 -9.60 -2.07
CA ALA A 29 -6.25 -8.56 -1.93
C ALA A 29 -4.94 -9.13 -1.36
N LEU A 30 -3.83 -8.50 -1.74
CA LEU A 30 -2.48 -8.97 -1.44
C LEU A 30 -1.60 -7.81 -1.01
N GLN A 31 -0.87 -7.96 0.08
CA GLN A 31 0.23 -7.06 0.42
C GLN A 31 1.51 -7.52 -0.25
N THR A 32 2.29 -6.58 -0.79
CA THR A 32 3.58 -6.90 -1.41
C THR A 32 4.74 -6.38 -0.57
N ARG A 33 5.93 -6.88 -0.87
CA ARG A 33 7.15 -6.57 -0.12
C ARG A 33 7.45 -5.06 -0.11
N THR A 34 7.72 -4.53 1.08
CA THR A 34 8.19 -3.16 1.29
C THR A 34 9.71 -3.09 1.33
N ASP A 35 10.26 -1.88 1.42
CA ASP A 35 11.70 -1.67 1.61
C ASP A 35 12.21 -2.18 2.97
N PHE A 36 11.33 -2.53 3.90
CA PHE A 36 11.70 -3.26 5.11
C PHE A 36 11.96 -4.75 4.85
N GLY A 37 11.71 -5.25 3.64
CA GLY A 37 12.00 -6.61 3.24
C GLY A 37 10.85 -7.60 3.39
N ALA A 38 9.69 -7.16 3.86
CA ALA A 38 8.50 -8.00 4.07
C ALA A 38 7.23 -7.23 3.74
N PRO A 39 6.10 -7.92 3.45
CA PRO A 39 4.81 -7.28 3.31
C PRO A 39 4.30 -6.72 4.64
N GLY A 40 3.47 -5.69 4.58
CA GLY A 40 2.80 -5.12 5.74
C GLY A 40 3.19 -3.67 6.01
N TYR A 41 2.39 -3.00 6.82
CA TYR A 41 2.60 -1.60 7.18
C TYR A 41 3.52 -1.50 8.40
N GLY A 42 4.64 -0.86 8.24
CA GLY A 42 5.65 -0.72 9.30
C GLY A 42 5.80 0.67 9.88
N GLY A 43 4.93 1.60 9.52
CA GLY A 43 5.04 2.99 9.96
C GLY A 43 3.79 3.53 10.66
N PRO A 44 3.74 4.86 10.96
CA PRO A 44 4.83 5.82 10.79
C PRO A 44 5.93 5.63 11.85
N CYS A 45 7.19 5.69 11.42
CA CYS A 45 8.32 5.50 12.32
C CYS A 45 9.46 6.50 11.97
N PRO A 46 9.20 7.83 12.04
CA PRO A 46 10.25 8.80 11.78
C PRO A 46 11.27 8.79 12.91
N PRO A 47 12.54 9.16 12.65
CA PRO A 47 13.54 9.30 13.70
C PRO A 47 13.06 10.25 14.79
N GLN A 48 13.32 9.88 16.05
CA GLN A 48 12.95 10.72 17.18
C GLN A 48 13.72 12.04 17.13
N GLY A 49 13.02 13.16 17.33
CA GLY A 49 13.61 14.48 17.30
C GLY A 49 13.76 15.10 15.91
N ASP A 50 13.41 14.36 14.86
CA ASP A 50 13.43 14.91 13.51
C ASP A 50 12.20 15.81 13.26
N HIS A 51 12.25 16.61 12.18
CA HIS A 51 11.10 17.41 11.75
C HIS A 51 9.92 16.50 11.36
N PRO A 52 8.68 17.02 11.28
CA PRO A 52 7.55 16.21 10.84
C PRO A 52 7.79 15.61 9.45
N HIS A 53 7.53 14.32 9.31
CA HIS A 53 7.61 13.63 8.04
C HIS A 53 6.25 13.62 7.35
N ARG A 54 6.25 13.67 6.02
CA ARG A 54 5.07 13.60 5.19
C ARG A 54 4.78 12.14 4.82
N TYR A 55 3.57 11.70 5.09
CA TYR A 55 3.10 10.35 4.74
C TYR A 55 2.00 10.47 3.69
N LEU A 56 2.30 9.99 2.51
CA LEU A 56 1.41 10.06 1.35
C LEU A 56 0.67 8.73 1.21
N PHE A 57 -0.65 8.80 1.20
CA PHE A 57 -1.51 7.65 0.94
C PHE A 57 -2.18 7.87 -0.41
N THR A 58 -1.93 6.97 -1.35
CA THR A 58 -2.45 7.07 -2.71
C THR A 58 -3.29 5.85 -3.03
N VAL A 59 -4.51 6.07 -3.52
CA VAL A 59 -5.35 5.02 -4.07
C VAL A 59 -5.32 5.10 -5.59
N PHE A 60 -5.22 3.95 -6.25
CA PHE A 60 -5.15 3.82 -7.70
C PHE A 60 -6.38 3.07 -8.20
N ALA A 61 -7.08 3.66 -9.17
CA ALA A 61 -8.09 2.94 -9.94
C ALA A 61 -7.38 2.22 -11.08
N VAL A 62 -7.47 0.90 -11.12
CA VAL A 62 -6.70 0.04 -12.01
C VAL A 62 -7.63 -0.60 -13.04
N GLY A 63 -7.22 -0.56 -14.32
CA GLY A 63 -8.00 -1.11 -15.44
C GLY A 63 -7.93 -2.63 -15.58
N ALA A 64 -7.28 -3.33 -14.65
CA ALA A 64 -7.19 -4.79 -14.61
C ALA A 64 -7.77 -5.31 -13.31
N GLU A 65 -8.40 -6.48 -13.31
CA GLU A 65 -8.92 -7.08 -12.08
C GLU A 65 -7.81 -7.48 -11.12
N THR A 66 -6.68 -7.94 -11.67
CA THR A 66 -5.51 -8.30 -10.88
C THR A 66 -4.23 -7.82 -11.57
N LEU A 67 -3.23 -7.50 -10.77
CA LEU A 67 -1.87 -7.27 -11.25
C LEU A 67 -1.07 -8.56 -11.16
N PRO A 68 -0.15 -8.82 -12.13
CA PRO A 68 0.67 -10.05 -12.14
C PRO A 68 1.84 -9.94 -11.16
N VAL A 69 1.54 -9.85 -9.88
CA VAL A 69 2.53 -9.69 -8.80
C VAL A 69 2.24 -10.67 -7.66
N ALA A 70 3.26 -10.94 -6.85
CA ALA A 70 3.19 -11.82 -5.69
C ALA A 70 3.64 -11.07 -4.43
N ALA A 71 3.50 -11.71 -3.27
CA ALA A 71 3.85 -11.09 -1.98
C ALA A 71 5.31 -10.66 -1.90
N ASP A 72 6.21 -11.35 -2.56
CA ASP A 72 7.65 -11.04 -2.59
C ASP A 72 8.06 -10.08 -3.72
N THR A 73 7.11 -9.62 -4.53
CA THR A 73 7.39 -8.65 -5.59
C THR A 73 7.79 -7.31 -4.97
N SER A 74 8.87 -6.70 -5.49
CA SER A 74 9.35 -5.41 -4.99
C SER A 74 8.37 -4.28 -5.32
N ALA A 75 8.42 -3.21 -4.50
CA ALA A 75 7.61 -2.03 -4.74
C ALA A 75 7.90 -1.40 -6.12
N ALA A 76 9.13 -1.46 -6.59
CA ALA A 76 9.51 -0.94 -7.90
C ALA A 76 8.79 -1.69 -9.03
N VAL A 77 8.69 -3.01 -8.95
CA VAL A 77 7.99 -3.82 -9.96
C VAL A 77 6.48 -3.61 -9.88
N VAL A 78 5.91 -3.50 -8.68
CA VAL A 78 4.49 -3.15 -8.53
C VAL A 78 4.22 -1.79 -9.15
N GLY A 79 5.06 -0.79 -8.88
CA GLY A 79 4.95 0.55 -9.45
C GLY A 79 5.03 0.55 -10.97
N PHE A 80 5.89 -0.28 -11.55
CA PHE A 80 5.99 -0.47 -13.00
C PHE A 80 4.66 -0.99 -13.58
N ASN A 81 4.08 -2.01 -12.97
CA ASN A 81 2.77 -2.53 -13.40
C ASN A 81 1.66 -1.49 -13.25
N LEU A 82 1.64 -0.74 -12.13
CA LEU A 82 0.68 0.33 -11.91
C LEU A 82 0.78 1.42 -12.97
N HIS A 83 1.98 1.79 -13.39
CA HIS A 83 2.18 2.82 -14.41
C HIS A 83 1.37 2.54 -15.68
N PHE A 84 1.31 1.29 -16.12
CA PHE A 84 0.58 0.91 -17.33
C PHE A 84 -0.90 0.60 -17.10
N ALA A 85 -1.31 0.30 -15.88
CA ALA A 85 -2.66 -0.15 -15.57
C ALA A 85 -3.53 0.91 -14.91
N THR A 86 -2.95 2.00 -14.40
CA THR A 86 -3.68 3.03 -13.66
C THR A 86 -4.55 3.88 -14.59
N LEU A 87 -5.83 3.97 -14.26
CA LEU A 87 -6.80 4.82 -14.94
C LEU A 87 -6.91 6.18 -14.26
N ALA A 88 -6.85 6.22 -12.94
CA ALA A 88 -6.93 7.41 -12.12
C ALA A 88 -6.29 7.15 -10.76
N LYS A 89 -5.93 8.22 -10.06
CA LYS A 89 -5.39 8.11 -8.69
C LYS A 89 -5.77 9.34 -7.87
N ALA A 90 -5.79 9.16 -6.55
CA ALA A 90 -6.02 10.24 -5.59
C ALA A 90 -5.12 10.02 -4.37
N SER A 91 -4.64 11.11 -3.79
CA SER A 91 -3.72 11.04 -2.64
C SER A 91 -4.18 11.95 -1.51
N ILE A 92 -3.89 11.52 -0.29
CA ILE A 92 -3.95 12.38 0.90
C ILE A 92 -2.58 12.35 1.58
N MET A 93 -2.29 13.37 2.37
CA MET A 93 -1.02 13.48 3.08
C MET A 93 -1.29 13.72 4.56
N GLY A 94 -0.62 12.94 5.41
CA GLY A 94 -0.57 13.14 6.84
C GLY A 94 0.84 13.55 7.28
N LEU A 95 0.93 14.24 8.39
CA LEU A 95 2.19 14.60 9.02
C LEU A 95 2.32 13.86 10.35
N PHE A 96 3.51 13.38 10.64
CA PHE A 96 3.81 12.74 11.91
C PHE A 96 5.27 12.98 12.31
N LYS A 97 5.49 13.19 13.60
CA LYS A 97 6.84 13.23 14.20
C LYS A 97 6.83 12.56 15.57
N ARG A 98 7.98 12.16 16.02
CA ARG A 98 8.16 11.62 17.37
C ARG A 98 9.04 12.53 18.24
#